data_3a8260bb4f8af19833130935eb316f11
#
_entry.id   3a8260bb4f8af19833130935eb316f11
#
_cell.length_a   1.000
_cell.length_b   1.000
_cell.length_c   1.000
_cell.angle_alpha   90.00
_cell.angle_beta   90.00
_cell.angle_gamma   90.00
#
_symmetry.space_group_name_H-M   'P 1'
#
loop_
_entity.id
_entity.type
_entity.pdbx_description
1 polymer ?
#
loop_
_entity_poly.entity_id
_entity_poly.type
_entity_poly.pdbx_seq_one_letter_code
_entity_poly.pdbx_strand_id
1 'polypeptide(L)'
;LLKEIRQQIDGEKRKASHSISRLNKLMDELDQRNNVFMYVILNGLFFWELRQIMRIEAWKEQYAAELPGWLDAIGQMDALNSLATFAYNHPDYIYPKIVQAERKGKGNLNKEEESNSETEAPINAPSSFRLRAEALGHPLMNRDRCVRNDIDMVKRPFFIIVTGANMAGKSTYLRTVGINYLLACIGAPVCARQMEICPA
;
A
#
# COMPACT_ATOMS: atom_id res chain seq x y z
N LEU A 1 1.36 -12.96 -2.27
CA LEU A 1 2.12 -11.76 -1.92
C LEU A 1 3.23 -12.06 -0.90
N LEU A 2 2.93 -12.39 0.39
CA LEU A 2 3.97 -12.66 1.42
C LEU A 2 4.91 -13.82 1.03
N LYS A 3 4.40 -14.88 0.40
CA LYS A 3 5.23 -15.98 -0.11
C LYS A 3 6.10 -15.55 -1.29
N GLU A 4 5.59 -14.71 -2.15
CA GLU A 4 6.31 -14.16 -3.31
C GLU A 4 7.41 -13.20 -2.86
N ILE A 5 7.10 -12.26 -1.96
CA ILE A 5 8.09 -11.36 -1.34
C ILE A 5 9.17 -12.18 -0.63
N ARG A 6 8.79 -13.21 0.13
CA ARG A 6 9.74 -14.10 0.80
C ARG A 6 10.61 -14.86 -0.21
N GLN A 7 10.06 -15.33 -1.30
CA GLN A 7 10.78 -16.06 -2.34
C GLN A 7 11.75 -15.15 -3.10
N GLN A 8 11.36 -13.89 -3.38
CA GLN A 8 12.27 -12.86 -3.90
C GLN A 8 13.39 -12.54 -2.90
N ILE A 9 13.05 -12.42 -1.62
CA ILE A 9 14.03 -12.14 -0.58
C ILE A 9 14.94 -13.37 -0.32
N ASP A 10 14.45 -14.59 -0.22
CA ASP A 10 15.24 -15.78 0.15
C ASP A 10 16.09 -16.32 -1.02
N GLY A 11 15.64 -16.22 -2.27
CA GLY A 11 16.41 -16.60 -3.46
C GLY A 11 17.60 -15.68 -3.72
N GLU A 12 17.48 -14.40 -3.38
CA GLU A 12 18.47 -13.36 -3.60
C GLU A 12 19.14 -12.85 -2.32
N LYS A 13 18.65 -13.23 -1.13
CA LYS A 13 19.09 -12.70 0.17
C LYS A 13 20.60 -12.83 0.40
N ARG A 14 21.19 -13.95 0.05
CA ARG A 14 22.64 -14.15 0.15
C ARG A 14 23.37 -13.26 -0.85
N LYS A 15 22.83 -13.09 -2.06
CA LYS A 15 23.44 -12.24 -3.09
C LYS A 15 23.28 -10.77 -2.75
N ALA A 16 22.08 -10.30 -2.43
CA ALA A 16 21.79 -8.90 -2.11
C ALA A 16 22.57 -8.43 -0.87
N SER A 17 22.45 -9.13 0.25
CA SER A 17 23.16 -8.79 1.49
C SER A 17 24.68 -8.80 1.32
N HIS A 18 25.22 -9.80 0.62
CA HIS A 18 26.65 -9.89 0.35
C HIS A 18 27.12 -8.76 -0.58
N SER A 19 26.33 -8.44 -1.61
CA SER A 19 26.64 -7.39 -2.58
C SER A 19 26.61 -6.00 -1.96
N ILE A 20 25.60 -5.72 -1.13
CA ILE A 20 25.50 -4.46 -0.36
C ILE A 20 26.64 -4.36 0.67
N SER A 21 26.98 -5.44 1.37
CA SER A 21 28.10 -5.47 2.29
C SER A 21 29.43 -5.23 1.58
N ARG A 22 29.58 -5.73 0.36
CA ARG A 22 30.76 -5.46 -0.47
C ARG A 22 30.81 -4.00 -0.91
N LEU A 23 29.67 -3.42 -1.29
CA LEU A 23 29.60 -1.99 -1.61
C LEU A 23 29.97 -1.13 -0.40
N ASN A 24 29.42 -1.43 0.79
CA ASN A 24 29.79 -0.72 2.02
C ASN A 24 31.29 -0.72 2.25
N LYS A 25 31.95 -1.88 2.13
CA LYS A 25 33.42 -1.96 2.27
C LYS A 25 34.15 -1.08 1.27
N LEU A 26 33.69 -1.06 0.02
CA LEU A 26 34.27 -0.18 -1.02
C LEU A 26 34.09 1.30 -0.69
N MET A 27 32.94 1.67 -0.13
CA MET A 27 32.67 3.04 0.32
C MET A 27 33.50 3.41 1.55
N ASP A 28 33.61 2.53 2.54
CA ASP A 28 34.44 2.71 3.74
C ASP A 28 35.92 2.87 3.36
N GLU A 29 36.37 2.10 2.36
CA GLU A 29 37.74 2.25 1.82
C GLU A 29 37.93 3.62 1.15
N LEU A 30 36.92 4.17 0.48
CA LEU A 30 36.98 5.53 -0.08
C LEU A 30 37.02 6.61 1.00
N ASP A 31 36.32 6.41 2.12
CA ASP A 31 36.29 7.38 3.23
C ASP A 31 37.64 7.52 3.94
N GLN A 32 38.55 6.55 3.81
CA GLN A 32 39.93 6.68 4.26
C GLN A 32 40.71 7.83 3.59
N ARG A 33 40.14 8.39 2.49
CA ARG A 33 40.65 9.59 1.83
C ARG A 33 40.72 10.81 2.77
N ASN A 34 39.96 10.84 3.84
CA ASN A 34 39.96 11.91 4.84
C ASN A 34 41.27 12.05 5.60
N ASN A 35 42.16 11.04 5.56
CA ASN A 35 43.51 11.15 6.08
C ASN A 35 44.48 11.58 4.95
N VAL A 36 44.75 12.88 4.89
CA VAL A 36 45.52 13.52 3.81
C VAL A 36 46.91 12.86 3.62
N PHE A 37 47.57 12.45 4.69
CA PHE A 37 48.89 11.85 4.62
C PHE A 37 48.86 10.45 3.97
N MET A 38 47.90 9.61 4.39
CA MET A 38 47.66 8.29 3.79
C MET A 38 47.19 8.42 2.33
N TYR A 39 46.35 9.41 2.03
CA TYR A 39 45.88 9.66 0.68
C TYR A 39 47.03 9.96 -0.29
N VAL A 40 47.97 10.85 0.08
CA VAL A 40 49.10 11.21 -0.76
C VAL A 40 49.98 10.00 -1.04
N ILE A 41 50.27 9.18 -0.05
CA ILE A 41 51.11 7.97 -0.19
C ILE A 41 50.42 6.91 -1.05
N LEU A 42 49.14 6.60 -0.75
CA LEU A 42 48.37 5.57 -1.45
C LEU A 42 48.09 5.95 -2.91
N ASN A 43 47.78 7.23 -3.15
CA ASN A 43 47.45 7.70 -4.51
C ASN A 43 48.71 7.93 -5.36
N GLY A 44 49.79 8.46 -4.75
CA GLY A 44 51.08 8.72 -5.44
C GLY A 44 51.82 7.46 -5.88
N LEU A 45 51.75 6.37 -5.07
CA LEU A 45 52.47 5.13 -5.35
C LEU A 45 51.61 4.04 -6.00
N PHE A 46 50.32 3.97 -5.70
CA PHE A 46 49.49 2.82 -6.04
C PHE A 46 48.24 3.15 -6.89
N PHE A 47 48.05 4.40 -7.31
CA PHE A 47 46.82 4.82 -8.03
C PHE A 47 45.55 4.31 -7.33
N TRP A 48 45.54 4.39 -5.99
CA TRP A 48 44.56 3.74 -5.15
C TRP A 48 43.12 4.20 -5.45
N GLU A 49 42.93 5.50 -5.66
CA GLU A 49 41.62 6.07 -6.02
C GLU A 49 41.11 5.50 -7.34
N LEU A 50 41.96 5.41 -8.36
CA LEU A 50 41.61 4.82 -9.64
C LEU A 50 41.17 3.36 -9.51
N ARG A 51 41.90 2.60 -8.70
CA ARG A 51 41.53 1.19 -8.42
C ARG A 51 40.22 1.07 -7.70
N GLN A 52 39.87 1.96 -6.77
CA GLN A 52 38.59 1.95 -6.08
C GLN A 52 37.44 2.31 -7.03
N ILE A 53 37.62 3.32 -7.88
CA ILE A 53 36.64 3.68 -8.92
C ILE A 53 36.38 2.49 -9.85
N MET A 54 37.41 1.81 -10.31
CA MET A 54 37.23 0.60 -11.15
C MET A 54 36.50 -0.53 -10.43
N ARG A 55 36.76 -0.73 -9.13
CA ARG A 55 36.06 -1.76 -8.32
C ARG A 55 34.58 -1.41 -8.10
N ILE A 56 34.28 -0.14 -7.90
CA ILE A 56 32.88 0.33 -7.77
C ILE A 56 32.17 0.22 -9.10
N GLU A 57 32.80 0.60 -10.22
CA GLU A 57 32.21 0.47 -11.53
C GLU A 57 31.93 -1.00 -11.89
N ALA A 58 32.86 -1.91 -11.61
CA ALA A 58 32.65 -3.34 -11.78
C ALA A 58 31.50 -3.89 -10.89
N TRP A 59 31.35 -3.37 -9.67
CA TRP A 59 30.21 -3.70 -8.81
C TRP A 59 28.90 -3.19 -9.44
N LYS A 60 28.89 -1.98 -9.91
CA LYS A 60 27.73 -1.36 -10.55
C LYS A 60 27.31 -2.12 -11.82
N GLU A 61 28.25 -2.46 -12.69
CA GLU A 61 27.96 -3.29 -13.87
C GLU A 61 27.31 -4.64 -13.50
N GLN A 62 27.74 -5.23 -12.41
CA GLN A 62 27.26 -6.53 -11.98
C GLN A 62 25.87 -6.47 -11.32
N TYR A 63 25.55 -5.42 -10.56
CA TYR A 63 24.39 -5.41 -9.66
C TYR A 63 23.40 -4.25 -9.92
N ALA A 64 23.71 -3.28 -10.78
CA ALA A 64 22.85 -2.13 -10.98
C ALA A 64 21.44 -2.49 -11.50
N ALA A 65 21.34 -3.55 -12.30
CA ALA A 65 20.07 -4.02 -12.83
C ALA A 65 19.17 -4.64 -11.74
N GLU A 66 19.76 -5.23 -10.70
CA GLU A 66 19.02 -5.91 -9.62
C GLU A 66 18.64 -4.93 -8.48
N LEU A 67 19.37 -3.82 -8.34
CA LEU A 67 19.21 -2.87 -7.24
C LEU A 67 17.79 -2.30 -7.10
N PRO A 68 17.09 -1.88 -8.18
CA PRO A 68 15.71 -1.40 -8.06
C PRO A 68 14.77 -2.45 -7.48
N GLY A 69 14.92 -3.72 -7.86
CA GLY A 69 14.13 -4.83 -7.32
C GLY A 69 14.35 -5.04 -5.82
N TRP A 70 15.59 -4.92 -5.35
CA TRP A 70 15.89 -5.01 -3.91
C TRP A 70 15.26 -3.86 -3.12
N LEU A 71 15.33 -2.63 -3.64
CA LEU A 71 14.74 -1.46 -3.00
C LEU A 71 13.21 -1.56 -2.97
N ASP A 72 12.59 -2.04 -4.04
CA ASP A 72 11.15 -2.27 -4.09
C ASP A 72 10.71 -3.32 -3.06
N ALA A 73 11.42 -4.44 -2.96
CA ALA A 73 11.14 -5.49 -1.97
C ALA A 73 11.26 -4.97 -0.52
N ILE A 74 12.25 -4.12 -0.24
CA ILE A 74 12.42 -3.48 1.08
C ILE A 74 11.26 -2.53 1.34
N GLY A 75 10.87 -1.70 0.36
CA GLY A 75 9.75 -0.76 0.47
C GLY A 75 8.43 -1.48 0.71
N GLN A 76 8.17 -2.58 0.02
CA GLN A 76 6.98 -3.42 0.26
C GLN A 76 6.98 -4.01 1.67
N MET A 77 8.11 -4.48 2.16
CA MET A 77 8.22 -5.03 3.52
C MET A 77 8.00 -3.96 4.58
N ASP A 78 8.53 -2.76 4.39
CA ASP A 78 8.33 -1.63 5.29
C ASP A 78 6.87 -1.17 5.33
N ALA A 79 6.21 -1.10 4.18
CA ALA A 79 4.77 -0.83 4.09
C ALA A 79 3.94 -1.87 4.85
N LEU A 80 4.24 -3.17 4.68
CA LEU A 80 3.57 -4.25 5.41
C LEU A 80 3.81 -4.18 6.92
N ASN A 81 5.02 -3.87 7.35
CA ASN A 81 5.35 -3.67 8.76
C ASN A 81 4.57 -2.50 9.37
N SER A 82 4.43 -1.41 8.63
CA SER A 82 3.64 -0.25 9.05
C SER A 82 2.17 -0.59 9.25
N LEU A 83 1.57 -1.33 8.29
CA LEU A 83 0.20 -1.82 8.40
C LEU A 83 0.02 -2.82 9.54
N ALA A 84 0.98 -3.72 9.75
CA ALA A 84 0.97 -4.68 10.85
C ALA A 84 1.05 -3.98 12.21
N THR A 85 1.89 -2.97 12.33
CA THR A 85 2.00 -2.12 13.55
C THR A 85 0.70 -1.38 13.81
N PHE A 86 0.08 -0.82 12.77
CA PHE A 86 -1.23 -0.19 12.89
C PHE A 86 -2.30 -1.17 13.38
N ALA A 87 -2.36 -2.37 12.82
CA ALA A 87 -3.29 -3.42 13.25
C ALA A 87 -3.03 -3.87 14.69
N TYR A 88 -1.78 -4.03 15.08
CA TYR A 88 -1.38 -4.39 16.45
C TYR A 88 -1.81 -3.35 17.49
N ASN A 89 -1.67 -2.07 17.16
CA ASN A 89 -2.04 -0.98 18.05
C ASN A 89 -3.56 -0.74 18.14
N HIS A 90 -4.34 -1.33 17.23
CA HIS A 90 -5.80 -1.20 17.17
C HIS A 90 -6.50 -2.56 17.14
N PRO A 91 -6.42 -3.37 18.20
CA PRO A 91 -6.96 -4.72 18.23
C PRO A 91 -8.50 -4.79 18.16
N ASP A 92 -9.18 -3.67 18.42
CA ASP A 92 -10.62 -3.49 18.32
C ASP A 92 -11.11 -3.13 16.92
N TYR A 93 -10.19 -2.88 15.97
CA TYR A 93 -10.54 -2.60 14.58
C TYR A 93 -10.78 -3.92 13.83
N ILE A 94 -11.65 -3.86 12.84
CA ILE A 94 -12.04 -5.02 12.05
C ILE A 94 -11.45 -4.95 10.63
N TYR A 95 -11.25 -6.10 10.01
CA TYR A 95 -10.97 -6.16 8.58
C TYR A 95 -12.29 -6.09 7.79
N PRO A 96 -12.39 -5.18 6.81
CA PRO A 96 -13.60 -5.02 6.02
C PRO A 96 -13.82 -6.23 5.11
N LYS A 97 -15.09 -6.54 4.81
CA LYS A 97 -15.45 -7.51 3.80
C LYS A 97 -15.39 -6.87 2.41
N ILE A 98 -14.52 -7.40 1.57
CA ILE A 98 -14.41 -6.95 0.17
C ILE A 98 -15.32 -7.84 -0.67
N VAL A 99 -16.33 -7.24 -1.29
CA VAL A 99 -17.24 -7.91 -2.21
C VAL A 99 -16.76 -7.66 -3.64
N GLN A 100 -16.51 -8.72 -4.37
CA GLN A 100 -16.20 -8.59 -5.79
C GLN A 100 -17.47 -8.26 -6.56
N ALA A 101 -17.36 -7.32 -7.51
CA ALA A 101 -18.44 -7.07 -8.46
C ALA A 101 -18.71 -8.36 -9.26
N GLU A 102 -19.92 -8.86 -9.22
CA GLU A 102 -20.32 -9.96 -10.09
C GLU A 102 -20.15 -9.53 -11.54
N ARG A 103 -19.10 -9.99 -12.19
CA ARG A 103 -19.02 -9.96 -13.65
C ARG A 103 -20.11 -10.90 -14.14
N LYS A 104 -21.29 -10.38 -14.55
CA LYS A 104 -22.23 -11.14 -15.33
C LYS A 104 -21.48 -11.64 -16.57
N GLY A 105 -21.08 -12.89 -16.50
CA GLY A 105 -20.45 -13.58 -17.61
C GLY A 105 -21.42 -13.52 -18.81
N LYS A 106 -20.89 -13.23 -19.99
CA LYS A 106 -21.54 -13.55 -21.26
C LYS A 106 -21.77 -15.06 -21.27
N GLY A 107 -22.94 -15.49 -20.85
CA GLY A 107 -23.37 -16.88 -20.83
C GLY A 107 -24.80 -16.97 -21.31
N ASN A 108 -24.95 -17.43 -22.56
CA ASN A 108 -26.14 -18.01 -23.18
C ASN A 108 -27.44 -17.19 -23.21
N LEU A 109 -27.62 -16.53 -24.36
CA LEU A 109 -28.92 -16.34 -24.98
C LEU A 109 -29.57 -17.72 -25.20
N ASN A 110 -30.59 -18.04 -24.39
CA ASN A 110 -31.75 -18.88 -24.76
C ASN A 110 -32.53 -19.19 -23.49
N LYS A 111 -33.55 -18.39 -23.22
CA LYS A 111 -34.91 -18.81 -22.86
C LYS A 111 -35.78 -17.56 -22.61
N GLU A 112 -36.74 -17.46 -23.50
CA GLU A 112 -37.87 -16.59 -23.42
C GLU A 112 -38.69 -16.94 -22.16
N GLU A 113 -38.99 -15.92 -21.35
CA GLU A 113 -40.22 -15.83 -20.57
C GLU A 113 -40.51 -14.34 -20.30
N GLU A 114 -41.58 -13.92 -20.90
CA GLU A 114 -42.24 -12.62 -20.73
C GLU A 114 -42.67 -12.42 -19.27
N SER A 115 -42.27 -11.32 -18.68
CA SER A 115 -43.15 -10.61 -17.74
C SER A 115 -42.78 -9.14 -17.72
N ASN A 116 -43.76 -8.35 -18.16
CA ASN A 116 -43.78 -6.90 -18.16
C ASN A 116 -43.52 -6.30 -16.78
N SER A 117 -42.49 -5.51 -16.67
CA SER A 117 -42.45 -4.29 -15.87
C SER A 117 -41.32 -3.39 -16.37
N GLU A 118 -41.73 -2.33 -17.05
CA GLU A 118 -40.91 -1.23 -17.51
C GLU A 118 -40.25 -0.57 -16.32
N THR A 119 -38.94 -0.73 -16.23
CA THR A 119 -38.03 0.25 -15.59
C THR A 119 -36.71 0.14 -16.33
N GLU A 120 -36.49 1.08 -17.23
CA GLU A 120 -35.25 1.21 -18.00
C GLU A 120 -34.04 1.25 -17.10
N ALA A 121 -33.25 0.18 -17.10
CA ALA A 121 -31.90 0.19 -16.57
C ALA A 121 -30.99 0.81 -17.63
N PRO A 122 -30.27 1.90 -17.34
CA PRO A 122 -29.33 2.48 -18.30
C PRO A 122 -28.22 1.51 -18.60
N ILE A 123 -28.11 1.20 -19.88
CA ILE A 123 -27.00 0.48 -20.52
C ILE A 123 -25.69 1.17 -20.19
N ASN A 124 -24.70 0.44 -19.71
CA ASN A 124 -23.34 0.86 -19.29
C ASN A 124 -23.24 1.45 -17.88
N ALA A 125 -23.55 0.65 -16.89
CA ALA A 125 -23.13 0.94 -15.54
C ALA A 125 -21.85 0.15 -15.24
N PRO A 126 -20.69 0.80 -15.02
CA PRO A 126 -19.56 0.11 -14.43
C PRO A 126 -19.95 -0.37 -13.05
N SER A 127 -19.56 -1.60 -12.80
CA SER A 127 -19.45 -2.31 -11.53
C SER A 127 -20.00 -1.61 -10.27
N SER A 128 -20.81 -2.32 -9.61
CA SER A 128 -21.43 -2.11 -8.32
C SER A 128 -20.50 -1.50 -7.24
N PHE A 129 -20.21 -0.21 -7.27
CA PHE A 129 -19.66 0.47 -6.10
C PHE A 129 -20.59 0.21 -4.90
N ARG A 130 -20.03 -0.24 -3.80
CA ARG A 130 -20.77 -0.46 -2.56
C ARG A 130 -19.89 -0.01 -1.39
N LEU A 131 -20.47 0.77 -0.52
CA LEU A 131 -19.87 1.16 0.75
C LEU A 131 -20.94 1.10 1.83
N ARG A 132 -20.84 0.13 2.71
CA ARG A 132 -21.71 0.01 3.87
C ARG A 132 -20.86 -0.16 5.11
N ALA A 133 -21.11 0.63 6.14
CA ALA A 133 -20.44 0.46 7.42
C ALA A 133 -21.36 0.80 8.58
N GLU A 134 -21.20 0.07 9.68
CA GLU A 134 -21.90 0.26 10.94
C GLU A 134 -20.93 0.75 12.01
N ALA A 135 -21.36 1.74 12.79
CA ALA A 135 -20.58 2.36 13.86
C ALA A 135 -19.18 2.80 13.40
N LEU A 136 -19.11 3.44 12.24
CA LEU A 136 -17.88 3.94 11.63
C LEU A 136 -17.31 5.10 12.45
N GLY A 137 -16.09 4.98 12.94
CA GLY A 137 -15.39 6.00 13.73
C GLY A 137 -14.13 6.51 13.03
N HIS A 138 -13.64 7.67 13.45
CA HIS A 138 -12.41 8.23 12.91
C HIS A 138 -11.19 7.52 13.52
N PRO A 139 -10.34 6.85 12.73
CA PRO A 139 -9.28 5.98 13.26
C PRO A 139 -8.19 6.70 14.07
N LEU A 140 -8.04 8.01 13.89
CA LEU A 140 -7.05 8.82 14.60
C LEU A 140 -7.65 9.67 15.75
N MET A 141 -8.94 9.52 16.05
CA MET A 141 -9.56 10.20 17.19
C MET A 141 -9.46 9.36 18.45
N ASN A 142 -9.40 10.07 19.61
CA ASN A 142 -9.52 9.41 20.90
C ASN A 142 -10.85 8.64 20.96
N ARG A 143 -10.80 7.39 21.39
CA ARG A 143 -11.94 6.46 21.44
C ARG A 143 -13.12 7.00 22.26
N ASP A 144 -12.83 7.66 23.36
CA ASP A 144 -13.84 8.21 24.28
C ASP A 144 -14.60 9.41 23.70
N ARG A 145 -13.99 10.11 22.73
CA ARG A 145 -14.56 11.29 22.07
C ARG A 145 -15.05 11.01 20.66
N CYS A 146 -14.82 9.80 20.14
CA CYS A 146 -15.16 9.45 18.77
C CYS A 146 -16.65 9.13 18.66
N VAL A 147 -17.41 10.02 18.05
CA VAL A 147 -18.80 9.74 17.66
C VAL A 147 -18.80 8.83 16.44
N ARG A 148 -19.44 7.68 16.58
CA ARG A 148 -19.55 6.68 15.52
C ARG A 148 -20.87 6.84 14.77
N ASN A 149 -20.83 6.71 13.47
CA ASN A 149 -22.01 6.87 12.60
C ASN A 149 -22.05 5.73 11.57
N ASP A 150 -23.25 5.44 11.10
CA ASP A 150 -23.45 4.48 10.01
C ASP A 150 -23.38 5.15 8.65
N ILE A 151 -23.03 4.38 7.62
CA ILE A 151 -23.09 4.81 6.23
C ILE A 151 -23.60 3.65 5.37
N ASP A 152 -24.51 3.95 4.44
CA ASP A 152 -25.01 3.01 3.45
C ASP A 152 -25.08 3.69 2.07
N MET A 153 -24.19 3.28 1.17
CA MET A 153 -24.09 3.72 -0.21
C MET A 153 -24.17 2.50 -1.14
N VAL A 154 -25.30 1.81 -1.11
CA VAL A 154 -25.51 0.57 -1.88
C VAL A 154 -26.39 0.81 -3.09
N LYS A 155 -27.28 1.80 -3.02
CA LYS A 155 -28.26 2.10 -4.06
C LYS A 155 -27.85 3.33 -4.88
N ARG A 156 -28.10 3.30 -6.20
CA ARG A 156 -27.92 4.47 -7.07
C ARG A 156 -29.08 5.46 -6.90
N PRO A 157 -28.82 6.77 -7.05
CA PRO A 157 -27.54 7.43 -7.30
C PRO A 157 -26.61 7.41 -6.08
N PHE A 158 -25.30 7.27 -6.31
CA PHE A 158 -24.29 7.21 -5.25
C PHE A 158 -23.85 8.60 -4.79
N PHE A 159 -24.76 9.35 -4.20
CA PHE A 159 -24.41 10.59 -3.54
C PHE A 159 -25.16 10.74 -2.22
N ILE A 160 -24.49 11.29 -1.24
CA ILE A 160 -25.06 11.61 0.07
C ILE A 160 -24.82 13.10 0.33
N ILE A 161 -25.90 13.82 0.66
CA ILE A 161 -25.81 15.21 1.05
C ILE A 161 -25.75 15.30 2.57
N VAL A 162 -24.62 15.79 3.08
CA VAL A 162 -24.40 16.00 4.53
C VAL A 162 -24.64 17.46 4.86
N THR A 163 -25.75 17.75 5.53
CA THR A 163 -26.12 19.10 5.96
C THR A 163 -26.07 19.24 7.48
N GLY A 164 -26.01 20.46 7.97
CA GLY A 164 -26.04 20.76 9.40
C GLY A 164 -25.36 22.09 9.72
N ALA A 165 -25.45 22.52 10.96
CA ALA A 165 -24.83 23.77 11.46
C ALA A 165 -23.29 23.76 11.30
N ASN A 166 -22.68 24.94 11.30
CA ASN A 166 -21.24 25.04 11.36
C ASN A 166 -20.75 24.40 12.66
N MET A 167 -19.56 23.74 12.59
CA MET A 167 -18.97 22.99 13.70
C MET A 167 -19.72 21.72 14.17
N ALA A 168 -20.77 21.29 13.46
CA ALA A 168 -21.51 20.07 13.79
C ALA A 168 -20.79 18.76 13.41
N GLY A 169 -19.49 18.80 13.06
CA GLY A 169 -18.71 17.59 12.74
C GLY A 169 -18.85 17.06 11.30
N LYS A 170 -19.49 17.80 10.39
CA LYS A 170 -19.66 17.38 8.98
C LYS A 170 -18.34 16.99 8.30
N SER A 171 -17.34 17.84 8.41
CA SER A 171 -16.02 17.59 7.80
C SER A 171 -15.31 16.41 8.45
N THR A 172 -15.50 16.19 9.76
CA THR A 172 -14.97 15.02 10.46
C THR A 172 -15.64 13.74 9.98
N TYR A 173 -16.96 13.74 9.78
CA TYR A 173 -17.67 12.61 9.24
C TYR A 173 -17.20 12.25 7.83
N LEU A 174 -17.06 13.22 6.93
CA LEU A 174 -16.56 12.97 5.57
C LEU A 174 -15.13 12.41 5.57
N ARG A 175 -14.26 12.93 6.44
CA ARG A 175 -12.90 12.40 6.62
C ARG A 175 -12.93 10.98 7.19
N THR A 176 -13.82 10.70 8.14
CA THR A 176 -14.01 9.36 8.72
C THR A 176 -14.33 8.34 7.64
N VAL A 177 -15.28 8.67 6.76
CA VAL A 177 -15.66 7.80 5.63
C VAL A 177 -14.48 7.60 4.68
N GLY A 178 -13.84 8.69 4.24
CA GLY A 178 -12.73 8.63 3.28
C GLY A 178 -11.52 7.85 3.80
N ILE A 179 -11.12 8.08 5.07
CA ILE A 179 -9.96 7.38 5.66
C ILE A 179 -10.24 5.89 5.83
N ASN A 180 -11.41 5.50 6.34
CA ASN A 180 -11.73 4.07 6.49
C ASN A 180 -11.90 3.38 5.14
N TYR A 181 -12.45 4.05 4.12
CA TYR A 181 -12.50 3.51 2.77
C TYR A 181 -11.09 3.28 2.21
N LEU A 182 -10.18 4.25 2.39
CA LEU A 182 -8.78 4.11 1.98
C LEU A 182 -8.09 2.95 2.70
N LEU A 183 -8.25 2.86 4.03
CA LEU A 183 -7.71 1.75 4.83
C LEU A 183 -8.24 0.40 4.33
N ALA A 184 -9.53 0.31 4.02
CA ALA A 184 -10.15 -0.88 3.47
C ALA A 184 -9.53 -1.27 2.11
N CYS A 185 -9.31 -0.30 1.21
CA CYS A 185 -8.73 -0.53 -0.11
C CYS A 185 -7.27 -1.04 -0.05
N ILE A 186 -6.49 -0.60 0.95
CA ILE A 186 -5.11 -1.05 1.15
C ILE A 186 -4.99 -2.32 2.01
N GLY A 187 -6.11 -2.91 2.44
CA GLY A 187 -6.14 -4.13 3.24
C GLY A 187 -5.84 -3.95 4.73
N ALA A 188 -5.95 -2.72 5.25
CA ALA A 188 -5.79 -2.41 6.66
C ALA A 188 -7.09 -2.61 7.45
N PRO A 189 -7.04 -2.81 8.78
CA PRO A 189 -8.23 -2.79 9.60
C PRO A 189 -8.85 -1.40 9.69
N VAL A 190 -10.17 -1.35 9.86
CA VAL A 190 -10.99 -0.13 9.86
C VAL A 190 -11.67 0.07 11.22
N CYS A 191 -11.89 1.34 11.58
CA CYS A 191 -12.59 1.70 12.82
C CYS A 191 -14.11 1.62 12.64
N ALA A 192 -14.65 0.42 12.62
CA ALA A 192 -16.08 0.15 12.46
C ALA A 192 -16.49 -1.11 13.22
N ARG A 193 -17.81 -1.31 13.44
CA ARG A 193 -18.33 -2.58 13.91
C ARG A 193 -18.42 -3.59 12.77
N GLN A 194 -18.88 -3.14 11.62
CA GLN A 194 -18.91 -3.91 10.37
C GLN A 194 -18.63 -2.97 9.21
N MET A 195 -17.94 -3.46 8.18
CA MET A 195 -17.74 -2.72 6.94
C MET A 195 -17.69 -3.66 5.76
N GLU A 196 -18.43 -3.31 4.72
CA GLU A 196 -18.45 -4.00 3.44
C GLU A 196 -18.19 -2.98 2.32
N ILE A 197 -17.23 -3.29 1.47
CA ILE A 197 -16.91 -2.45 0.30
C ILE A 197 -16.86 -3.29 -0.97
N CYS A 198 -17.26 -2.65 -2.08
CA CYS A 198 -16.92 -3.07 -3.42
C CYS A 198 -16.17 -1.89 -4.04
N PRO A 199 -14.84 -1.94 -4.13
CA PRO A 199 -14.06 -0.87 -4.75
C PRO A 199 -14.42 -0.76 -6.24
N ALA A 200 -14.38 0.48 -6.74
CA ALA A 200 -14.69 0.80 -8.13
C ALA A 200 -13.58 0.33 -9.09
#